data_586b47f86d56dca9240984f39e90b473
#
_entry.id   586b47f86d56dca9240984f39e90b473
#
_cell.length_a   1.000
_cell.length_b   1.000
_cell.length_c   1.000
_cell.angle_alpha   90.00
_cell.angle_beta   90.00
_cell.angle_gamma   90.00
#
_symmetry.space_group_name_H-M   'P 1'
#
loop_
_entity.id
_entity.type
_entity.pdbx_description
1 polymer ?
#
loop_
_entity_poly.entity_id
_entity_poly.type
_entity_poly.pdbx_seq_one_letter_code
_entity_poly.pdbx_strand_id
1 'polypeptide(L)'
;MNILHYRPAERSDIPALAHIRAREWETEEYWRVRISRYLDCELHPQQALMPRVIYVALDGDSLVGLIAGHLTRRHACHGELEWLNVVPERRGSGIASALLRLLAAWFVEQKASRICVDVDPANTTARRFYRRHGADDLNDHWLVWNNISIVLGKS
;
A
#
# COMPACT_ATOMS: atom_id res chain seq x y z
N MET A 1 22.74 -1.82 15.24
CA MET A 1 21.29 -1.72 15.44
C MET A 1 20.65 -1.08 14.23
N ASN A 2 19.67 -1.78 13.66
CA ASN A 2 18.98 -1.28 12.48
C ASN A 2 17.90 -0.31 12.90
N ILE A 3 17.94 0.89 12.35
CA ILE A 3 16.93 1.91 12.60
C ILE A 3 16.08 2.03 11.36
N LEU A 4 14.79 1.78 11.52
CA LEU A 4 13.83 1.91 10.42
C LEU A 4 13.32 3.34 10.36
N HIS A 5 13.25 3.87 9.17
CA HIS A 5 12.67 5.17 8.89
C HIS A 5 11.51 5.02 7.92
N TYR A 6 10.51 5.86 8.09
CA TYR A 6 9.35 5.86 7.21
C TYR A 6 9.14 7.29 6.70
N ARG A 7 8.90 7.43 5.42
CA ARG A 7 8.64 8.73 4.80
C ARG A 7 7.86 8.57 3.50
N PRO A 8 7.28 9.65 2.99
CA PRO A 8 6.71 9.60 1.64
C PRO A 8 7.81 9.32 0.61
N ALA A 9 7.43 8.64 -0.46
CA ALA A 9 8.36 8.33 -1.54
C ALA A 9 8.77 9.59 -2.30
N GLU A 10 9.99 9.59 -2.79
CA GLU A 10 10.53 10.63 -3.66
C GLU A 10 10.79 10.01 -5.04
N ARG A 11 10.93 10.87 -6.05
CA ARG A 11 11.19 10.35 -7.39
C ARG A 11 12.46 9.53 -7.47
N SER A 12 13.46 9.87 -6.68
CA SER A 12 14.70 9.11 -6.64
C SER A 12 14.52 7.69 -6.10
N ASP A 13 13.38 7.41 -5.47
CA ASP A 13 13.08 6.06 -4.98
C ASP A 13 12.55 5.13 -6.08
N ILE A 14 12.16 5.66 -7.23
CA ILE A 14 11.47 4.86 -8.25
C ILE A 14 12.26 3.61 -8.67
N PRO A 15 13.56 3.67 -8.91
CA PRO A 15 14.29 2.44 -9.25
C PRO A 15 14.20 1.36 -8.17
N ALA A 16 14.32 1.74 -6.90
CA ALA A 16 14.24 0.78 -5.79
C ALA A 16 12.82 0.24 -5.64
N LEU A 17 11.81 1.10 -5.80
CA LEU A 17 10.41 0.68 -5.75
C LEU A 17 10.11 -0.33 -6.87
N ALA A 18 10.59 -0.02 -8.07
CA ALA A 18 10.39 -0.89 -9.24
C ALA A 18 11.07 -2.25 -9.02
N HIS A 19 12.25 -2.25 -8.43
CA HIS A 19 12.97 -3.48 -8.14
C HIS A 19 12.16 -4.37 -7.19
N ILE A 20 11.59 -3.79 -6.15
CA ILE A 20 10.78 -4.55 -5.19
C ILE A 20 9.52 -5.11 -5.84
N ARG A 21 8.80 -4.28 -6.61
CA ARG A 21 7.59 -4.73 -7.29
C ARG A 21 7.88 -5.82 -8.32
N ALA A 22 8.99 -5.70 -9.03
CA ALA A 22 9.36 -6.65 -10.08
C ALA A 22 9.69 -8.04 -9.52
N ARG A 23 10.01 -8.14 -8.24
CA ARG A 23 10.23 -9.46 -7.60
C ARG A 23 8.92 -10.24 -7.51
N GLU A 24 7.79 -9.56 -7.53
CA GLU A 24 6.48 -10.21 -7.47
C GLU A 24 5.95 -10.51 -8.87
N TRP A 25 6.10 -9.55 -9.80
CA TRP A 25 5.42 -9.61 -11.08
C TRP A 25 5.98 -8.57 -12.03
N GLU A 26 6.06 -8.88 -13.32
CA GLU A 26 6.51 -7.99 -14.38
C GLU A 26 7.99 -7.59 -14.23
N THR A 27 8.43 -6.67 -15.06
CA THR A 27 9.82 -6.23 -15.12
C THR A 27 10.04 -4.93 -14.36
N GLU A 28 11.30 -4.63 -14.06
CA GLU A 28 11.62 -3.34 -13.44
C GLU A 28 11.25 -2.18 -14.34
N GLU A 29 11.45 -2.34 -15.67
CA GLU A 29 11.08 -1.29 -16.63
C GLU A 29 9.59 -1.01 -16.58
N TYR A 30 8.77 -2.05 -16.56
CA TYR A 30 7.33 -1.91 -16.45
C TYR A 30 6.96 -1.10 -15.19
N TRP A 31 7.56 -1.45 -14.05
CA TRP A 31 7.23 -0.80 -12.80
C TRP A 31 7.75 0.62 -12.69
N ARG A 32 8.90 0.92 -13.30
CA ARG A 32 9.39 2.30 -13.35
C ARG A 32 8.38 3.21 -14.02
N VAL A 33 7.83 2.78 -15.14
CA VAL A 33 6.83 3.55 -15.87
C VAL A 33 5.55 3.66 -15.04
N ARG A 34 5.09 2.53 -14.50
CA ARG A 34 3.84 2.47 -13.76
C ARG A 34 3.88 3.33 -12.50
N ILE A 35 4.97 3.25 -11.74
CA ILE A 35 5.12 4.00 -10.51
C ILE A 35 5.28 5.49 -10.80
N SER A 36 6.04 5.85 -11.85
CA SER A 36 6.17 7.24 -12.26
C SER A 36 4.81 7.86 -12.56
N ARG A 37 3.98 7.16 -13.32
CA ARG A 37 2.65 7.65 -13.65
C ARG A 37 1.77 7.75 -12.43
N TYR A 38 1.88 6.79 -11.53
CA TYR A 38 1.11 6.83 -10.29
C TYR A 38 1.46 8.08 -9.47
N LEU A 39 2.75 8.36 -9.31
CA LEU A 39 3.21 9.54 -8.56
C LEU A 39 2.85 10.84 -9.26
N ASP A 40 2.81 10.84 -10.59
CA ASP A 40 2.43 12.03 -11.36
C ASP A 40 0.93 12.26 -11.41
N CYS A 41 0.16 11.38 -10.80
CA CYS A 41 -1.30 11.45 -10.81
C CYS A 41 -1.86 11.44 -12.23
N GLU A 42 -1.19 10.74 -13.15
CA GLU A 42 -1.67 10.59 -14.51
C GLU A 42 -2.85 9.63 -14.55
N LEU A 43 -3.58 9.67 -15.66
CA LEU A 43 -4.75 8.82 -15.84
C LEU A 43 -4.44 7.38 -15.49
N HIS A 44 -5.32 6.78 -14.71
CA HIS A 44 -5.19 5.39 -14.32
C HIS A 44 -6.50 4.67 -14.62
N PRO A 45 -6.45 3.57 -15.38
CA PRO A 45 -7.68 2.89 -15.79
C PRO A 45 -8.49 2.31 -14.63
N GLN A 46 -7.89 2.15 -13.48
CA GLN A 46 -8.54 1.55 -12.32
C GLN A 46 -9.19 2.58 -11.41
N GLN A 47 -9.48 3.77 -11.92
CA GLN A 47 -10.14 4.83 -11.16
C GLN A 47 -9.34 5.29 -9.94
N ALA A 48 -8.03 5.32 -10.10
CA ALA A 48 -7.16 5.85 -9.05
C ALA A 48 -7.24 7.37 -9.08
N LEU A 49 -8.08 7.93 -8.22
CA LEU A 49 -8.31 9.35 -8.14
C LEU A 49 -7.21 10.04 -7.34
N MET A 50 -7.14 11.35 -7.43
CA MET A 50 -6.24 12.14 -6.60
C MET A 50 -6.91 12.48 -5.29
N PRO A 51 -6.16 12.67 -4.22
CA PRO A 51 -4.71 12.51 -4.14
C PRO A 51 -4.27 11.06 -4.03
N ARG A 52 -2.98 10.85 -4.23
CA ARG A 52 -2.32 9.54 -4.13
C ARG A 52 -1.09 9.68 -3.24
N VAL A 53 -0.66 8.58 -2.63
CA VAL A 53 0.51 8.59 -1.77
C VAL A 53 1.25 7.27 -1.87
N ILE A 54 2.58 7.33 -1.75
CA ILE A 54 3.40 6.15 -1.52
C ILE A 54 4.26 6.45 -0.30
N TYR A 55 4.23 5.57 0.69
CA TYR A 55 5.16 5.62 1.82
C TYR A 55 6.19 4.52 1.66
N VAL A 56 7.40 4.80 2.08
CA VAL A 56 8.50 3.83 2.03
C VAL A 56 9.05 3.58 3.42
N ALA A 57 9.55 2.38 3.61
CA ALA A 57 10.29 1.99 4.80
C ALA A 57 11.74 1.81 4.41
N LEU A 58 12.64 2.43 5.16
CA LEU A 58 14.08 2.35 4.91
C LEU A 58 14.80 1.81 6.13
N ASP A 59 15.79 0.98 5.87
CA ASP A 59 16.75 0.54 6.86
C ASP A 59 18.06 1.21 6.47
N GLY A 60 18.41 2.31 7.17
CA GLY A 60 19.47 3.17 6.69
C GLY A 60 19.09 3.74 5.32
N ASP A 61 19.90 3.48 4.32
CA ASP A 61 19.63 3.93 2.94
C ASP A 61 18.92 2.88 2.09
N SER A 62 18.67 1.69 2.65
CA SER A 62 18.07 0.59 1.88
C SER A 62 16.55 0.63 2.00
N LEU A 63 15.87 0.67 0.87
CA LEU A 63 14.42 0.63 0.84
C LEU A 63 13.98 -0.82 1.05
N VAL A 64 13.20 -1.07 2.11
CA VAL A 64 12.82 -2.44 2.50
C VAL A 64 11.32 -2.68 2.42
N GLY A 65 10.52 -1.65 2.17
CA GLY A 65 9.08 -1.83 2.02
C GLY A 65 8.43 -0.60 1.45
N LEU A 66 7.20 -0.79 0.96
CA LEU A 66 6.41 0.32 0.42
C LEU A 66 4.93 0.04 0.59
N ILE A 67 4.14 1.10 0.65
CA ILE A 67 2.70 1.02 0.58
C ILE A 67 2.19 2.20 -0.24
N ALA A 68 1.20 1.95 -1.08
CA ALA A 68 0.61 2.98 -1.93
C ALA A 68 -0.90 2.97 -1.80
N GLY A 69 -1.49 4.16 -1.87
CA GLY A 69 -2.94 4.30 -1.81
C GLY A 69 -3.40 5.55 -2.52
N HIS A 70 -4.69 5.60 -2.81
CA HIS A 70 -5.31 6.72 -3.52
C HIS A 70 -6.79 6.77 -3.20
N LEU A 71 -7.43 7.87 -3.55
CA LEU A 71 -8.88 7.94 -3.44
C LEU A 71 -9.51 7.20 -4.62
N THR A 72 -10.74 6.71 -4.42
CA THR A 72 -11.45 5.96 -5.46
C THR A 72 -12.94 6.08 -5.25
N ARG A 73 -13.70 5.58 -6.21
CA ARG A 73 -15.14 5.37 -6.06
C ARG A 73 -15.51 3.90 -6.27
N ARG A 74 -14.49 3.07 -6.47
CA ARG A 74 -14.69 1.64 -6.72
C ARG A 74 -15.38 0.99 -5.53
N HIS A 75 -16.36 0.14 -5.80
CA HIS A 75 -17.09 -0.62 -4.76
C HIS A 75 -17.69 0.29 -3.67
N ALA A 76 -18.07 1.51 -4.03
CA ALA A 76 -18.59 2.51 -3.09
C ALA A 76 -17.59 2.83 -1.99
N CYS A 77 -16.30 2.61 -2.24
CA CYS A 77 -15.25 2.96 -1.31
C CYS A 77 -14.77 4.39 -1.53
N HIS A 78 -14.12 4.95 -0.52
CA HIS A 78 -13.56 6.29 -0.58
C HIS A 78 -12.09 6.23 -1.00
N GLY A 79 -11.41 5.15 -0.67
CA GLY A 79 -10.01 4.97 -1.01
C GLY A 79 -9.67 3.52 -1.27
N GLU A 80 -8.49 3.33 -1.83
CA GLU A 80 -7.99 1.99 -2.19
C GLU A 80 -6.52 1.89 -1.81
N LEU A 81 -6.15 0.76 -1.21
CA LEU A 81 -4.76 0.39 -1.01
C LEU A 81 -4.30 -0.27 -2.31
N GLU A 82 -3.32 0.36 -2.98
CA GLU A 82 -2.89 -0.11 -4.30
C GLU A 82 -1.80 -1.17 -4.21
N TRP A 83 -0.74 -0.91 -3.44
CA TRP A 83 0.39 -1.83 -3.30
C TRP A 83 0.87 -1.86 -1.86
N LEU A 84 1.28 -3.06 -1.41
CA LEU A 84 1.96 -3.23 -0.13
C LEU A 84 2.99 -4.34 -0.31
N ASN A 85 4.25 -3.99 -0.14
CA ASN A 85 5.35 -4.94 -0.27
C ASN A 85 6.37 -4.72 0.83
N VAL A 86 6.90 -5.83 1.34
CA VAL A 86 8.06 -5.84 2.23
C VAL A 86 9.03 -6.86 1.65
N VAL A 87 10.31 -6.49 1.54
CA VAL A 87 11.31 -7.42 1.00
C VAL A 87 11.31 -8.71 1.83
N PRO A 88 11.51 -9.89 1.21
CA PRO A 88 11.37 -11.15 1.93
C PRO A 88 12.25 -11.25 3.17
N GLU A 89 13.46 -10.69 3.10
CA GLU A 89 14.42 -10.78 4.22
C GLU A 89 14.00 -9.98 5.45
N ARG A 90 13.01 -9.12 5.32
CA ARG A 90 12.53 -8.27 6.44
C ARG A 90 11.08 -8.56 6.81
N ARG A 91 10.50 -9.61 6.29
CA ARG A 91 9.13 -10.00 6.66
C ARG A 91 9.10 -10.49 8.10
N GLY A 92 7.95 -10.29 8.76
CA GLY A 92 7.78 -10.69 10.15
C GLY A 92 8.38 -9.72 11.15
N SER A 93 8.80 -8.52 10.72
CA SER A 93 9.41 -7.53 11.61
C SER A 93 8.52 -6.31 11.87
N GLY A 94 7.25 -6.38 11.47
CA GLY A 94 6.29 -5.31 11.78
C GLY A 94 6.29 -4.17 10.77
N ILE A 95 7.05 -4.27 9.68
CA ILE A 95 7.12 -3.20 8.68
C ILE A 95 5.78 -3.02 7.97
N ALA A 96 5.15 -4.13 7.56
CA ALA A 96 3.87 -4.04 6.86
C ALA A 96 2.81 -3.37 7.74
N SER A 97 2.76 -3.71 9.03
CA SER A 97 1.81 -3.09 9.95
C SER A 97 2.08 -1.60 10.13
N ALA A 98 3.35 -1.21 10.23
CA ALA A 98 3.72 0.20 10.35
C ALA A 98 3.32 0.98 9.10
N LEU A 99 3.57 0.41 7.92
CA LEU A 99 3.18 1.04 6.65
C LEU A 99 1.65 1.16 6.55
N LEU A 100 0.93 0.13 6.95
CA LEU A 100 -0.54 0.17 6.91
C LEU A 100 -1.07 1.28 7.82
N ARG A 101 -0.48 1.45 9.01
CA ARG A 101 -0.88 2.54 9.90
C ARG A 101 -0.65 3.91 9.29
N LEU A 102 0.48 4.09 8.61
CA LEU A 102 0.75 5.36 7.93
C LEU A 102 -0.30 5.64 6.86
N LEU A 103 -0.63 4.64 6.05
CA LEU A 103 -1.64 4.83 5.01
C LEU A 103 -3.02 5.06 5.62
N ALA A 104 -3.36 4.36 6.70
CA ALA A 104 -4.63 4.56 7.37
C ALA A 104 -4.74 5.99 7.90
N ALA A 105 -3.68 6.52 8.50
CA ALA A 105 -3.66 7.91 8.98
C ALA A 105 -3.85 8.88 7.82
N TRP A 106 -3.21 8.60 6.69
CA TRP A 106 -3.37 9.43 5.50
C TRP A 106 -4.81 9.43 5.00
N PHE A 107 -5.46 8.25 4.96
CA PHE A 107 -6.86 8.17 4.55
C PHE A 107 -7.76 8.97 5.51
N VAL A 108 -7.50 8.87 6.81
CA VAL A 108 -8.27 9.64 7.80
C VAL A 108 -8.13 11.13 7.52
N GLU A 109 -6.93 11.60 7.22
CA GLU A 109 -6.72 13.00 6.86
C GLU A 109 -7.50 13.40 5.60
N GLN A 110 -7.64 12.48 4.66
CA GLN A 110 -8.41 12.71 3.43
C GLN A 110 -9.91 12.55 3.64
N LYS A 111 -10.34 12.24 4.87
CA LYS A 111 -11.75 11.98 5.21
C LYS A 111 -12.30 10.78 4.44
N ALA A 112 -11.44 9.81 4.16
CA ALA A 112 -11.80 8.58 3.49
C ALA A 112 -11.88 7.48 4.55
N SER A 113 -13.07 6.94 4.76
CA SER A 113 -13.26 5.92 5.81
C SER A 113 -13.38 4.52 5.25
N ARG A 114 -14.09 4.34 4.15
CA ARG A 114 -14.29 3.01 3.57
C ARG A 114 -13.20 2.76 2.52
N ILE A 115 -12.33 1.80 2.82
CA ILE A 115 -11.12 1.54 2.02
C ILE A 115 -11.15 0.10 1.54
N CYS A 116 -10.86 -0.11 0.25
CA CYS A 116 -10.81 -1.45 -0.32
C CYS A 116 -9.40 -1.82 -0.76
N VAL A 117 -9.17 -3.12 -0.89
CA VAL A 117 -7.91 -3.66 -1.40
C VAL A 117 -8.20 -4.92 -2.21
N ASP A 118 -7.55 -5.03 -3.37
CA ASP A 118 -7.63 -6.20 -4.23
C ASP A 118 -6.57 -7.20 -3.80
N VAL A 119 -6.98 -8.43 -3.52
CA VAL A 119 -6.06 -9.49 -3.11
C VAL A 119 -6.43 -10.77 -3.83
N ASP A 120 -5.45 -11.36 -4.51
CA ASP A 120 -5.64 -12.66 -5.15
C ASP A 120 -6.20 -13.64 -4.13
N PRO A 121 -7.29 -14.36 -4.45
CA PRO A 121 -7.86 -15.36 -3.52
C PRO A 121 -6.83 -16.40 -3.05
N ALA A 122 -5.83 -16.70 -3.86
CA ALA A 122 -4.79 -17.66 -3.50
C ALA A 122 -3.76 -17.07 -2.53
N ASN A 123 -3.70 -15.75 -2.38
CA ASN A 123 -2.76 -15.11 -1.49
C ASN A 123 -3.30 -15.08 -0.07
N THR A 124 -3.27 -16.24 0.57
CA THR A 124 -3.83 -16.41 1.92
C THR A 124 -3.07 -15.61 2.97
N THR A 125 -1.77 -15.41 2.77
CA THR A 125 -0.94 -14.64 3.71
C THR A 125 -1.40 -13.18 3.76
N ALA A 126 -1.60 -12.56 2.60
CA ALA A 126 -2.05 -11.18 2.54
C ALA A 126 -3.47 -11.04 3.09
N ARG A 127 -4.37 -11.97 2.70
CA ARG A 127 -5.75 -11.92 3.18
C ARG A 127 -5.80 -12.02 4.70
N ARG A 128 -5.01 -12.90 5.28
CA ARG A 128 -4.95 -13.06 6.73
C ARG A 128 -4.41 -11.80 7.41
N PHE A 129 -3.40 -11.19 6.80
CA PHE A 129 -2.83 -9.94 7.31
C PHE A 129 -3.88 -8.83 7.35
N TYR A 130 -4.61 -8.63 6.24
CA TYR A 130 -5.62 -7.58 6.20
C TYR A 130 -6.76 -7.85 7.18
N ARG A 131 -7.19 -9.10 7.30
CA ARG A 131 -8.25 -9.45 8.25
C ARG A 131 -7.82 -9.19 9.69
N ARG A 132 -6.57 -9.50 10.03
CA ARG A 132 -6.06 -9.21 11.38
C ARG A 132 -6.11 -7.72 11.68
N HIS A 133 -6.04 -6.89 10.67
CA HIS A 133 -6.11 -5.43 10.84
C HIS A 133 -7.53 -4.89 10.67
N GLY A 134 -8.52 -5.76 10.64
CA GLY A 134 -9.92 -5.34 10.69
C GLY A 134 -10.66 -5.31 9.35
N ALA A 135 -10.04 -5.78 8.28
CA ALA A 135 -10.72 -5.83 7.00
C ALA A 135 -11.68 -7.01 6.95
N ASP A 136 -12.79 -6.82 6.25
CA ASP A 136 -13.79 -7.85 5.98
C ASP A 136 -13.73 -8.25 4.52
N ASP A 137 -14.23 -9.44 4.20
CA ASP A 137 -14.34 -9.88 2.81
C ASP A 137 -15.46 -9.11 2.14
N LEU A 138 -15.18 -8.53 0.98
CA LEU A 138 -16.21 -7.90 0.15
C LEU A 138 -16.70 -8.89 -0.91
N ASN A 139 -15.75 -9.54 -1.59
CA ASN A 139 -16.02 -10.61 -2.54
C ASN A 139 -14.75 -11.45 -2.70
N ASP A 140 -14.67 -12.27 -3.77
CA ASP A 140 -13.55 -13.19 -3.92
C ASP A 140 -12.19 -12.50 -4.02
N HIS A 141 -12.14 -11.32 -4.62
CA HIS A 141 -10.89 -10.60 -4.86
C HIS A 141 -10.69 -9.39 -3.95
N TRP A 142 -11.73 -8.91 -3.29
CA TRP A 142 -11.66 -7.63 -2.58
C TRP A 142 -11.96 -7.79 -1.11
N LEU A 143 -11.14 -7.11 -0.30
CA LEU A 143 -11.42 -6.91 1.12
C LEU A 143 -11.71 -5.42 1.34
N VAL A 144 -12.40 -5.13 2.43
CA VAL A 144 -12.83 -3.76 2.73
C VAL A 144 -12.72 -3.47 4.22
N TRP A 145 -12.22 -2.28 4.53
CA TRP A 145 -12.38 -1.70 5.86
C TRP A 145 -13.56 -0.75 5.77
N ASN A 146 -14.61 -1.00 6.53
CA ASN A 146 -15.73 -0.07 6.56
C ASN A 146 -15.35 1.23 7.26
N ASN A 147 -14.39 1.17 8.17
CA ASN A 147 -13.82 2.35 8.79
C ASN A 147 -12.33 2.12 9.01
N ILE A 148 -11.51 2.72 8.16
CA ILE A 148 -10.05 2.50 8.19
C ILE A 148 -9.42 2.95 9.51
N SER A 149 -10.08 3.84 10.25
CA SER A 149 -9.53 4.31 11.52
C SER A 149 -9.36 3.18 12.54
N ILE A 150 -10.01 2.04 12.33
CA ILE A 150 -9.86 0.88 13.20
C ILE A 150 -8.41 0.40 13.24
N VAL A 151 -7.67 0.60 12.14
CA VAL A 151 -6.25 0.25 12.07
C VAL A 151 -5.43 1.06 13.08
N LEU A 152 -5.86 2.29 13.35
CA LEU A 152 -5.17 3.21 14.26
C LEU A 152 -5.69 3.12 15.70
N GLY A 153 -6.90 2.63 15.88
CA GLY A 153 -7.62 2.76 17.14
C GLY A 153 -7.20 1.82 18.24
N LYS A 154 -6.24 0.96 18.00
CA LYS A 154 -5.76 0.04 19.02
C LYS A 154 -4.50 0.58 19.64
N SER A 155 -4.63 1.08 20.80
CA SER A 155 -3.48 1.55 21.58
C SER A 155 -3.03 0.46 22.52
#